data_7d04fbd8ad046a7406f94f4dd41b661e
#
_entry.id   7d04fbd8ad046a7406f94f4dd41b661e
#
_cell.length_a   1.000
_cell.length_b   1.000
_cell.length_c   1.000
_cell.angle_alpha   90.00
_cell.angle_beta   90.00
_cell.angle_gamma   90.00
#
_symmetry.space_group_name_H-M   'P 1'
#
loop_
_entity.id
_entity.type
_entity.pdbx_description
1 polymer ?
#
loop_
_entity_poly.entity_id
_entity_poly.type
_entity_poly.pdbx_seq_one_letter_code
_entity_poly.pdbx_strand_id
1 'polypeptide(L)'
;MCSSDLLGQLQDAGNTTTLAHYLELLAGAGMVRGLQKYTADAARTRGTSPKLQVLNTALMTASSGLTLDDARADREWWGHLVESAVGAHLANFAGSGTSAELFYWRDGGREVDFVLRAGRKTVAIEVKSGRAPMAHPGMAAFASAFKPTRMLLVGGDGVPVDEFLRHPVTHWITS
;
A
#
# COMPACT_ATOMS: atom_id res chain seq x y z
N MET A 1 -2.88 -8.17 -0.29
CA MET A 1 -2.95 -9.61 0.08
C MET A 1 -3.41 -9.71 1.53
N CYS A 2 -4.53 -10.37 1.82
CA CYS A 2 -4.98 -10.59 3.20
C CYS A 2 -4.20 -11.76 3.83
N SER A 3 -4.08 -11.79 5.17
CA SER A 3 -3.38 -12.89 5.86
C SER A 3 -3.98 -14.28 5.60
N SER A 4 -5.27 -14.37 5.25
CA SER A 4 -5.93 -15.60 4.82
C SER A 4 -5.44 -16.10 3.45
N ASP A 5 -5.06 -15.19 2.54
CA ASP A 5 -4.55 -15.56 1.22
C ASP A 5 -3.11 -16.12 1.32
N LEU A 6 -2.34 -15.63 2.29
CA LEU A 6 -1.00 -16.13 2.60
C LEU A 6 -1.02 -17.55 3.18
N LEU A 7 -2.00 -17.90 4.01
CA LEU A 7 -2.15 -19.25 4.56
C LEU A 7 -2.41 -20.31 3.48
N GLY A 8 -3.16 -19.95 2.43
CA GLY A 8 -3.41 -20.85 1.31
C GLY A 8 -2.19 -21.11 0.41
N GLN A 9 -1.17 -20.25 0.48
CA GLN A 9 0.05 -20.34 -0.32
C GLN A 9 1.24 -20.96 0.44
N LEU A 10 1.20 -20.97 1.77
CA LEU A 10 2.26 -21.53 2.62
C LEU A 10 1.87 -22.95 3.04
N GLN A 11 2.37 -23.95 2.31
CA GLN A 11 2.10 -25.37 2.57
C GLN A 11 2.54 -25.86 3.97
N ASP A 12 3.42 -25.12 4.66
CA ASP A 12 4.01 -25.48 5.96
C ASP A 12 3.71 -24.51 7.12
N ALA A 13 2.83 -23.54 6.94
CA ALA A 13 2.58 -22.52 7.99
C ALA A 13 1.77 -23.00 9.20
N GLY A 14 1.47 -24.28 9.30
CA GLY A 14 0.89 -24.98 10.46
C GLY A 14 -0.41 -24.38 11.02
N ASN A 15 -0.46 -23.09 11.33
CA ASN A 15 -1.66 -22.37 11.77
C ASN A 15 -1.49 -20.85 11.70
N THR A 16 -2.58 -20.12 11.94
CA THR A 16 -2.62 -18.64 11.92
C THR A 16 -1.69 -17.98 12.94
N THR A 17 -1.44 -18.64 14.06
CA THR A 17 -0.54 -18.15 15.14
C THR A 17 0.91 -18.15 14.67
N THR A 18 1.34 -19.23 14.02
CA THR A 18 2.70 -19.34 13.44
C THR A 18 2.93 -18.27 12.37
N LEU A 19 1.95 -18.06 11.49
CA LEU A 19 2.03 -17.01 10.46
C LEU A 19 2.11 -15.61 11.10
N ALA A 20 1.28 -15.32 12.10
CA ALA A 20 1.31 -14.04 12.80
C ALA A 20 2.69 -13.78 13.43
N HIS A 21 3.28 -14.81 14.07
CA HIS A 21 4.62 -14.71 14.65
C HIS A 21 5.69 -14.43 13.60
N TYR A 22 5.67 -15.11 12.45
CA TYR A 22 6.61 -14.80 11.35
C TYR A 22 6.44 -13.37 10.81
N LEU A 23 5.21 -12.90 10.68
CA LEU A 23 4.95 -11.53 10.26
C LEU A 23 5.46 -10.50 11.28
N GLU A 24 5.34 -10.78 12.57
CA GLU A 24 5.91 -9.96 13.64
C GLU A 24 7.46 -9.91 13.58
N LEU A 25 8.12 -11.04 13.34
CA LEU A 25 9.58 -11.09 13.17
C LEU A 25 10.02 -10.29 11.95
N LEU A 26 9.34 -10.44 10.80
CA LEU A 26 9.64 -9.69 9.59
C LEU A 26 9.36 -8.18 9.76
N ALA A 27 8.31 -7.83 10.50
CA ALA A 27 8.01 -6.45 10.83
C ALA A 27 9.05 -5.85 11.78
N GLY A 28 9.50 -6.60 12.78
CA GLY A 28 10.58 -6.21 13.68
C GLY A 28 11.91 -6.02 12.97
N ALA A 29 12.16 -6.78 11.90
CA ALA A 29 13.32 -6.62 11.02
C ALA A 29 13.16 -5.48 9.98
N GLY A 30 12.03 -4.76 9.97
CA GLY A 30 11.77 -3.68 9.01
C GLY A 30 11.56 -4.15 7.56
N MET A 31 11.23 -5.41 7.34
CA MET A 31 11.01 -5.97 6.01
C MET A 31 9.59 -5.75 5.51
N VAL A 32 8.61 -5.82 6.41
CA VAL A 32 7.19 -5.64 6.12
C VAL A 32 6.52 -4.72 7.15
N ARG A 33 5.38 -4.17 6.78
CA ARG A 33 4.51 -3.42 7.70
C ARG A 33 3.05 -3.77 7.44
N GLY A 34 2.28 -4.01 8.50
CA GLY A 34 0.84 -4.14 8.43
C GLY A 34 0.17 -2.77 8.33
N LEU A 35 -0.50 -2.47 7.22
CA LEU A 35 -1.32 -1.27 7.09
C LEU A 35 -2.72 -1.57 7.61
N GLN A 36 -3.22 -0.72 8.51
CA GLN A 36 -4.58 -0.83 9.01
C GLN A 36 -5.58 -0.28 7.99
N LYS A 37 -6.81 -0.76 8.04
CA LYS A 37 -7.91 -0.22 7.22
C LYS A 37 -8.29 1.17 7.71
N TYR A 38 -8.39 2.12 6.80
CA TYR A 38 -8.92 3.46 7.10
C TYR A 38 -10.43 3.37 7.34
N THR A 39 -10.90 3.87 8.48
CA THR A 39 -12.31 3.89 8.88
C THR A 39 -12.63 5.22 9.56
N ALA A 40 -13.91 5.62 9.54
CA ALA A 40 -14.36 6.78 10.30
C ALA A 40 -14.31 6.57 11.83
N ASP A 41 -14.37 5.30 12.26
CA ASP A 41 -14.38 4.90 13.66
C ASP A 41 -13.14 4.05 13.99
N ALA A 42 -12.29 4.57 14.88
CA ALA A 42 -11.08 3.86 15.32
C ALA A 42 -11.37 2.50 16.01
N ALA A 43 -12.57 2.31 16.57
CA ALA A 43 -12.96 1.03 17.18
C ALA A 43 -13.16 -0.06 16.11
N ARG A 44 -13.62 0.29 14.91
CA ARG A 44 -13.81 -0.64 13.79
C ARG A 44 -12.50 -1.08 13.13
N THR A 45 -11.43 -0.33 13.30
CA THR A 45 -10.10 -0.65 12.74
C THR A 45 -9.53 -1.94 13.33
N ARG A 46 -9.77 -2.22 14.62
CA ARG A 46 -9.18 -3.34 15.36
C ARG A 46 -9.64 -4.72 14.90
N GLY A 47 -10.76 -4.82 14.19
CA GLY A 47 -11.33 -6.09 13.70
C GLY A 47 -11.01 -6.41 12.25
N THR A 48 -10.20 -5.60 11.55
CA THR A 48 -9.89 -5.80 10.12
C THR A 48 -8.51 -6.40 9.94
N SER A 49 -8.38 -7.33 8.99
CA SER A 49 -7.07 -7.87 8.60
C SER A 49 -6.21 -6.76 7.99
N PRO A 50 -4.96 -6.57 8.46
CA PRO A 50 -4.07 -5.58 7.87
C PRO A 50 -3.66 -5.99 6.45
N LYS A 51 -3.44 -4.99 5.58
CA LYS A 51 -2.78 -5.16 4.28
C LYS A 51 -1.27 -5.19 4.52
N LEU A 52 -0.58 -6.21 4.02
CA LEU A 52 0.87 -6.28 4.14
C LEU A 52 1.53 -5.37 3.11
N GLN A 53 2.44 -4.53 3.59
CA GLN A 53 3.29 -3.66 2.81
C GLN A 53 4.74 -4.11 2.93
N VAL A 54 5.37 -4.46 1.81
CA VAL A 54 6.81 -4.72 1.76
C VAL A 54 7.55 -3.38 1.77
N LEU A 55 8.54 -3.23 2.66
CA LEU A 55 9.29 -1.99 2.84
C LEU A 55 10.56 -1.92 1.96
N ASN A 56 11.01 -3.06 1.43
CA ASN A 56 12.16 -3.13 0.55
C ASN A 56 11.84 -3.99 -0.69
N THR A 57 11.62 -3.34 -1.81
CA THR A 57 11.30 -4.03 -3.07
C THR A 57 12.43 -4.90 -3.62
N ALA A 58 13.69 -4.67 -3.18
CA ALA A 58 14.80 -5.55 -3.53
C ALA A 58 14.61 -6.99 -3.00
N LEU A 59 13.90 -7.16 -1.87
CA LEU A 59 13.54 -8.49 -1.37
C LEU A 59 12.57 -9.21 -2.30
N MET A 60 11.62 -8.47 -2.88
CA MET A 60 10.66 -9.02 -3.85
C MET A 60 11.40 -9.48 -5.13
N THR A 61 12.28 -8.64 -5.66
CA THR A 61 13.03 -8.97 -6.88
C THR A 61 14.02 -10.08 -6.66
N ALA A 62 14.75 -10.10 -5.54
CA ALA A 62 15.71 -11.16 -5.22
C ALA A 62 15.05 -12.54 -5.08
N SER A 63 13.82 -12.60 -4.53
CA SER A 63 13.09 -13.86 -4.35
C SER A 63 12.34 -14.31 -5.60
N SER A 64 12.10 -13.43 -6.58
CA SER A 64 11.33 -13.77 -7.77
C SER A 64 12.14 -14.57 -8.81
N GLY A 65 13.47 -14.40 -8.83
CA GLY A 65 14.33 -14.95 -9.89
C GLY A 65 14.13 -14.33 -11.28
N LEU A 66 13.27 -13.29 -11.39
CA LEU A 66 12.98 -12.62 -12.67
C LEU A 66 14.07 -11.63 -13.04
N THR A 67 14.38 -11.55 -14.34
CA THR A 67 15.13 -10.41 -14.87
C THR A 67 14.25 -9.16 -14.89
N LEU A 68 14.84 -7.99 -15.09
CA LEU A 68 14.08 -6.74 -15.19
C LEU A 68 13.08 -6.76 -16.36
N ASP A 69 13.48 -7.35 -17.48
CA ASP A 69 12.64 -7.43 -18.68
C ASP A 69 11.47 -8.40 -18.47
N ASP A 70 11.71 -9.55 -17.83
CA ASP A 70 10.65 -10.49 -17.45
C ASP A 70 9.67 -9.85 -16.47
N ALA A 71 10.17 -9.15 -15.45
CA ALA A 71 9.35 -8.46 -14.46
C ALA A 71 8.47 -7.37 -15.09
N ARG A 72 8.98 -6.65 -16.10
CA ARG A 72 8.22 -5.64 -16.85
C ARG A 72 7.18 -6.26 -17.79
N ALA A 73 7.49 -7.43 -18.34
CA ALA A 73 6.56 -8.17 -19.22
C ALA A 73 5.39 -8.76 -18.43
N ASP A 74 5.61 -9.15 -17.19
CA ASP A 74 4.57 -9.59 -16.27
C ASP A 74 3.86 -8.38 -15.64
N ARG A 75 2.70 -8.01 -16.20
CA ARG A 75 1.94 -6.83 -15.77
C ARG A 75 1.46 -6.88 -14.32
N GLU A 76 1.13 -8.04 -13.83
CA GLU A 76 0.65 -8.24 -12.46
C GLU A 76 1.81 -8.07 -11.47
N TRP A 77 2.91 -8.78 -11.72
CA TRP A 77 4.13 -8.65 -10.92
C TRP A 77 4.66 -7.21 -10.91
N TRP A 78 4.75 -6.58 -12.08
CA TRP A 78 5.17 -5.19 -12.20
C TRP A 78 4.26 -4.24 -11.43
N GLY A 79 2.93 -4.49 -11.46
CA GLY A 79 1.95 -3.75 -10.68
C GLY A 79 2.22 -3.82 -9.19
N HIS A 80 2.44 -5.01 -8.67
CA HIS A 80 2.76 -5.23 -7.25
C HIS A 80 4.10 -4.58 -6.85
N LEU A 81 5.10 -4.63 -7.73
CA LEU A 81 6.40 -4.02 -7.47
C LEU A 81 6.30 -2.49 -7.38
N VAL A 82 5.59 -1.86 -8.32
CA VAL A 82 5.36 -0.41 -8.34
C VAL A 82 4.53 0.03 -7.14
N GLU A 83 3.44 -0.67 -6.83
CA GLU A 83 2.61 -0.39 -5.64
C GLU A 83 3.44 -0.50 -4.36
N SER A 84 4.27 -1.56 -4.24
CA SER A 84 5.14 -1.76 -3.08
C SER A 84 6.19 -0.66 -2.94
N ALA A 85 6.75 -0.16 -4.06
CA ALA A 85 7.72 0.93 -4.03
C ALA A 85 7.09 2.24 -3.52
N VAL A 86 5.91 2.59 -4.03
CA VAL A 86 5.14 3.75 -3.56
C VAL A 86 4.77 3.58 -2.09
N GLY A 87 4.26 2.41 -1.71
CA GLY A 87 3.89 2.11 -0.33
C GLY A 87 5.06 2.17 0.64
N ALA A 88 6.24 1.69 0.26
CA ALA A 88 7.46 1.77 1.06
C ALA A 88 7.90 3.23 1.28
N HIS A 89 7.85 4.05 0.23
CA HIS A 89 8.15 5.49 0.34
C HIS A 89 7.23 6.19 1.34
N LEU A 90 5.92 5.93 1.26
CA LEU A 90 4.92 6.47 2.20
C LEU A 90 5.10 5.93 3.62
N ALA A 91 5.35 4.62 3.77
CA ALA A 91 5.51 3.97 5.07
C ALA A 91 6.76 4.45 5.81
N ASN A 92 7.87 4.66 5.10
CA ASN A 92 9.10 5.21 5.66
C ASN A 92 8.89 6.64 6.20
N PHE A 93 8.15 7.47 5.45
CA PHE A 93 7.78 8.80 5.93
C PHE A 93 6.90 8.73 7.20
N ALA A 94 5.85 7.90 7.20
CA ALA A 94 4.98 7.75 8.36
C ALA A 94 5.67 7.11 9.57
N GLY A 95 6.78 6.39 9.36
CA GLY A 95 7.61 5.76 10.41
C GLY A 95 8.73 6.64 10.95
N SER A 96 9.05 7.77 10.31
CA SER A 96 10.22 8.61 10.62
C SER A 96 10.00 9.62 11.76
N GLY A 97 9.17 9.30 12.75
CA GLY A 97 8.88 10.19 13.89
C GLY A 97 7.91 11.33 13.55
N THR A 98 7.27 11.28 12.38
CA THR A 98 6.20 12.20 12.00
C THR A 98 4.88 11.79 12.66
N SER A 99 3.94 12.73 12.81
CA SER A 99 2.56 12.44 13.22
C SER A 99 1.70 11.87 12.06
N ALA A 100 2.32 11.46 10.97
CA ALA A 100 1.63 10.89 9.82
C ALA A 100 1.35 9.40 10.02
N GLU A 101 0.20 8.96 9.56
CA GLU A 101 -0.24 7.58 9.61
C GLU A 101 -0.64 7.10 8.23
N LEU A 102 -0.25 5.87 7.88
CA LEU A 102 -0.54 5.25 6.59
C LEU A 102 -1.52 4.11 6.77
N PHE A 103 -2.56 4.11 5.92
CA PHE A 103 -3.64 3.13 5.89
C PHE A 103 -3.88 2.66 4.46
N TYR A 104 -4.70 1.63 4.29
CA TYR A 104 -5.40 1.31 3.05
C TYR A 104 -6.90 1.50 3.26
N TRP A 105 -7.70 1.56 2.18
CA TRP A 105 -9.15 1.54 2.30
C TRP A 105 -9.76 0.52 1.34
N ARG A 106 -10.74 -0.23 1.84
CA ARG A 106 -11.51 -1.20 1.05
C ARG A 106 -12.95 -1.26 1.55
N ASP A 107 -13.90 -1.21 0.64
CA ASP A 107 -15.32 -1.37 0.94
C ASP A 107 -16.10 -1.88 -0.27
N GLY A 108 -16.85 -2.98 -0.10
CA GLY A 108 -17.71 -3.54 -1.15
C GLY A 108 -17.00 -3.81 -2.49
N GLY A 109 -15.79 -4.34 -2.47
CA GLY A 109 -14.99 -4.60 -3.67
C GLY A 109 -14.29 -3.37 -4.28
N ARG A 110 -14.46 -2.19 -3.67
CA ARG A 110 -13.76 -0.94 -4.03
C ARG A 110 -12.58 -0.74 -3.11
N GLU A 111 -11.48 -0.26 -3.63
CA GLU A 111 -10.23 -0.09 -2.89
C GLU A 111 -9.56 1.24 -3.23
N VAL A 112 -8.84 1.79 -2.26
CA VAL A 112 -7.81 2.82 -2.42
C VAL A 112 -6.53 2.25 -1.83
N ASP A 113 -5.47 2.23 -2.61
CA ASP A 113 -4.23 1.54 -2.27
C ASP A 113 -3.62 2.10 -0.98
N PHE A 114 -3.56 3.43 -0.87
CA PHE A 114 -3.02 4.11 0.30
C PHE A 114 -3.86 5.31 0.71
N VAL A 115 -4.02 5.48 2.01
CA VAL A 115 -4.60 6.67 2.62
C VAL A 115 -3.60 7.21 3.64
N LEU A 116 -3.04 8.38 3.36
CA LEU A 116 -2.10 9.05 4.25
C LEU A 116 -2.82 10.13 5.05
N ARG A 117 -2.79 10.02 6.37
CA ARG A 117 -3.30 11.03 7.30
C ARG A 117 -2.12 11.76 7.94
N ALA A 118 -2.08 13.08 7.83
CA ALA A 118 -1.08 13.94 8.45
C ALA A 118 -1.77 15.13 9.13
N GLY A 119 -1.94 15.04 10.44
CA GLY A 119 -2.74 15.99 11.19
C GLY A 119 -4.21 15.99 10.72
N ARG A 120 -4.66 17.13 10.20
CA ARG A 120 -6.05 17.31 9.67
C ARG A 120 -6.17 17.01 8.17
N LYS A 121 -5.06 16.74 7.48
CA LYS A 121 -5.04 16.46 6.05
C LYS A 121 -5.11 14.95 5.83
N THR A 122 -5.93 14.56 4.85
CA THR A 122 -6.05 13.18 4.38
C THR A 122 -5.83 13.17 2.87
N VAL A 123 -4.87 12.36 2.42
CA VAL A 123 -4.55 12.19 1.00
C VAL A 123 -4.87 10.75 0.63
N ALA A 124 -5.74 10.56 -0.37
CA ALA A 124 -6.03 9.27 -0.97
C ALA A 124 -5.13 9.05 -2.19
N ILE A 125 -4.49 7.90 -2.29
CA ILE A 125 -3.48 7.61 -3.31
C ILE A 125 -3.82 6.27 -3.95
N GLU A 126 -3.99 6.29 -5.27
CA GLU A 126 -4.16 5.12 -6.12
C GLU A 126 -2.91 4.95 -6.97
N VAL A 127 -2.44 3.71 -7.16
CA VAL A 127 -1.21 3.41 -7.92
C VAL A 127 -1.55 2.59 -9.15
N LYS A 128 -0.99 2.96 -10.30
CA LYS A 128 -1.14 2.24 -11.57
C LYS A 128 0.21 2.10 -12.25
N SER A 129 0.59 0.88 -12.58
CA SER A 129 1.85 0.57 -13.28
C SER A 129 1.76 0.68 -14.81
N GLY A 130 0.57 0.88 -15.35
CA GLY A 130 0.29 0.99 -16.77
C GLY A 130 -0.84 1.97 -17.04
N ARG A 131 -1.35 2.04 -18.29
CA ARG A 131 -2.50 2.89 -18.59
C ARG A 131 -3.66 2.56 -17.67
N ALA A 132 -4.15 3.58 -16.98
CA ALA A 132 -5.28 3.46 -16.07
C ALA A 132 -6.60 3.52 -16.85
N PRO A 133 -7.65 2.77 -16.45
CA PRO A 133 -9.00 3.04 -16.91
C PRO A 133 -9.41 4.46 -16.46
N MET A 134 -10.23 5.14 -17.28
CA MET A 134 -10.71 6.51 -16.97
C MET A 134 -11.51 6.62 -15.66
N ALA A 135 -11.99 5.50 -15.12
CA ALA A 135 -12.78 5.47 -13.88
C ALA A 135 -12.03 4.79 -12.75
N HIS A 136 -11.95 5.45 -11.60
CA HIS A 136 -11.39 4.92 -10.36
C HIS A 136 -12.52 4.84 -9.30
N PRO A 137 -13.34 3.77 -9.33
CA PRO A 137 -14.53 3.67 -8.48
C PRO A 137 -14.20 3.65 -6.98
N GLY A 138 -13.03 3.14 -6.61
CA GLY A 138 -12.53 3.20 -5.23
C GLY A 138 -12.28 4.62 -4.76
N MET A 139 -11.55 5.40 -5.57
CA MET A 139 -11.25 6.81 -5.28
C MET A 139 -12.53 7.66 -5.18
N ALA A 140 -13.47 7.48 -6.13
CA ALA A 140 -14.74 8.20 -6.10
C ALA A 140 -15.57 7.87 -4.86
N ALA A 141 -15.66 6.59 -4.48
CA ALA A 141 -16.37 6.14 -3.30
C ALA A 141 -15.72 6.66 -2.01
N PHE A 142 -14.39 6.61 -1.93
CA PHE A 142 -13.64 7.16 -0.81
C PHE A 142 -13.86 8.67 -0.67
N ALA A 143 -13.79 9.41 -1.77
CA ALA A 143 -14.01 10.85 -1.79
C ALA A 143 -15.42 11.22 -1.29
N SER A 144 -16.43 10.47 -1.69
CA SER A 144 -17.79 10.66 -1.23
C SER A 144 -17.95 10.43 0.28
N ALA A 145 -17.29 9.38 0.80
CA ALA A 145 -17.43 8.97 2.20
C ALA A 145 -16.60 9.82 3.18
N PHE A 146 -15.38 10.19 2.79
CA PHE A 146 -14.40 10.77 3.72
C PHE A 146 -13.92 12.17 3.37
N LYS A 147 -14.24 12.68 2.17
CA LYS A 147 -13.88 14.03 1.71
C LYS A 147 -12.39 14.33 1.93
N PRO A 148 -11.47 13.54 1.35
CA PRO A 148 -10.05 13.76 1.54
C PRO A 148 -9.63 15.15 1.06
N THR A 149 -8.57 15.69 1.66
CA THR A 149 -8.00 16.98 1.25
C THR A 149 -7.46 16.93 -0.18
N ARG A 150 -6.95 15.75 -0.57
CA ARG A 150 -6.38 15.53 -1.91
C ARG A 150 -6.57 14.08 -2.36
N MET A 151 -6.68 13.90 -3.66
CA MET A 151 -6.64 12.60 -4.32
C MET A 151 -5.51 12.59 -5.35
N LEU A 152 -4.68 11.56 -5.33
CA LEU A 152 -3.55 11.40 -6.22
C LEU A 152 -3.65 10.06 -6.96
N LEU A 153 -3.46 10.13 -8.27
CA LEU A 153 -3.15 8.96 -9.10
C LEU A 153 -1.64 8.97 -9.34
N VAL A 154 -0.95 7.91 -8.94
CA VAL A 154 0.49 7.72 -9.14
C VAL A 154 0.71 6.69 -10.23
N GLY A 155 1.43 7.06 -11.29
CA GLY A 155 1.55 6.26 -12.50
C GLY A 155 0.32 6.33 -13.40
N GLY A 156 0.30 5.55 -14.47
CA GLY A 156 -0.72 5.67 -15.51
C GLY A 156 -0.72 7.05 -16.17
N ASP A 157 -1.88 7.70 -16.18
CA ASP A 157 -2.06 9.06 -16.69
C ASP A 157 -1.95 10.13 -15.57
N GLY A 158 -1.54 9.73 -14.36
CA GLY A 158 -1.34 10.58 -13.20
C GLY A 158 0.09 11.08 -13.04
N VAL A 159 0.52 11.31 -11.80
CA VAL A 159 1.91 11.68 -11.49
C VAL A 159 2.85 10.53 -11.85
N PRO A 160 3.90 10.74 -12.65
CA PRO A 160 4.88 9.69 -12.94
C PRO A 160 5.46 9.08 -11.65
N VAL A 161 5.63 7.75 -11.62
CA VAL A 161 6.10 7.04 -10.42
C VAL A 161 7.48 7.53 -9.98
N ASP A 162 8.39 7.79 -10.92
CA ASP A 162 9.73 8.30 -10.64
C ASP A 162 9.70 9.73 -10.07
N GLU A 163 8.78 10.57 -10.56
CA GLU A 163 8.55 11.90 -10.02
C GLU A 163 8.01 11.82 -8.60
N PHE A 164 7.00 10.94 -8.37
CA PHE A 164 6.43 10.74 -7.05
C PHE A 164 7.50 10.32 -6.03
N LEU A 165 8.34 9.35 -6.38
CA LEU A 165 9.38 8.81 -5.50
C LEU A 165 10.57 9.78 -5.28
N ARG A 166 10.82 10.70 -6.22
CA ARG A 166 11.92 11.68 -6.15
C ARG A 166 11.62 12.82 -5.18
N HIS A 167 10.33 13.15 -5.00
CA HIS A 167 9.92 14.21 -4.10
C HIS A 167 9.64 13.67 -2.69
N PRO A 168 9.93 14.46 -1.63
CA PRO A 168 9.55 14.08 -0.27
C PRO A 168 8.02 14.01 -0.15
N VAL A 169 7.51 13.09 0.69
CA VAL A 169 6.06 12.88 0.86
C VAL A 169 5.34 14.15 1.30
N THR A 170 6.00 15.05 2.03
CA THR A 170 5.46 16.36 2.44
C THR A 170 5.00 17.21 1.25
N HIS A 171 5.69 17.12 0.11
CA HIS A 171 5.30 17.80 -1.14
C HIS A 171 3.87 17.43 -1.54
N TRP A 172 3.53 16.16 -1.45
CA TRP A 172 2.24 15.63 -1.87
C TRP A 172 1.10 15.91 -0.88
N ILE A 173 1.43 16.27 0.36
CA ILE A 173 0.46 16.66 1.40
C ILE A 173 0.14 18.15 1.34
N THR A 174 1.09 18.98 0.92
CA THR A 174 1.00 20.46 1.05
C THR A 174 0.66 21.18 -0.24
N SER A 175 0.93 20.58 -1.39
CA SER A 175 0.67 21.17 -2.73
C SER A 175 -0.81 21.23 -3.09
#